data_a0582db48216507f52a4fd1a8853b111
#
_entry.id   a0582db48216507f52a4fd1a8853b111
#
_cell.length_a   1.000
_cell.length_b   1.000
_cell.length_c   1.000
_cell.angle_alpha   90.00
_cell.angle_beta   90.00
_cell.angle_gamma   90.00
#
_symmetry.space_group_name_H-M   'P 1'
#
loop_
_entity.id
_entity.type
_entity.pdbx_description
1 polymer ?
#
loop_
_entity_poly.entity_id
_entity_poly.type
_entity_poly.pdbx_seq_one_letter_code
_entity_poly.pdbx_strand_id
1 'polypeptide(L)'
;YYAAQVFCKTAGVKVPDIKNYRKETCGGYVGSMYYYSSDEHLNNDPETYAVYYSPNEDKLKTTYYDRYYSNGYDSNLFLCDNASYYYLSFLGSDDLIAHIKTNAKTGRNLVVIKESYGNGLIPFFTESFDNIYVLDLRYCEVNAIKFCKQVDATDLLFANCAYTVAGGNCDYFSYIRNI
;
A
#
# COMPACT_ATOMS: atom_id res chain seq x y z
N TYR A 1 1.61 4.83 -9.90
CA TYR A 1 2.07 3.99 -11.01
C TYR A 1 3.52 4.24 -11.37
N TYR A 2 3.91 5.47 -11.75
CA TYR A 2 5.30 5.77 -12.19
C TYR A 2 6.36 5.46 -11.13
N ALA A 3 6.09 5.72 -9.86
CA ALA A 3 7.00 5.36 -8.78
C ALA A 3 7.22 3.85 -8.69
N ALA A 4 6.16 3.05 -8.86
CA ALA A 4 6.26 1.60 -8.91
C ALA A 4 7.09 1.12 -10.10
N GLN A 5 6.94 1.74 -11.28
CA GLN A 5 7.77 1.41 -12.45
C GLN A 5 9.26 1.67 -12.20
N VAL A 6 9.58 2.85 -11.64
CA VAL A 6 10.98 3.20 -11.31
C VAL A 6 11.57 2.20 -10.32
N PHE A 7 10.83 1.87 -9.28
CA PHE A 7 11.28 0.89 -8.29
C PHE A 7 11.50 -0.50 -8.91
N CYS A 8 10.51 -1.03 -9.64
CA CYS A 8 10.64 -2.33 -10.29
C CYS A 8 11.81 -2.39 -11.28
N LYS A 9 12.00 -1.33 -12.06
CA LYS A 9 13.15 -1.22 -12.98
C LYS A 9 14.48 -1.25 -12.23
N THR A 10 14.59 -0.51 -11.14
CA THR A 10 15.80 -0.46 -10.30
C THR A 10 16.07 -1.80 -9.61
N ALA A 11 15.01 -2.47 -9.14
CA ALA A 11 15.10 -3.79 -8.53
C ALA A 11 15.37 -4.91 -9.55
N GLY A 12 15.31 -4.64 -10.85
CA GLY A 12 15.51 -5.64 -11.90
C GLY A 12 14.40 -6.69 -11.99
N VAL A 13 13.17 -6.31 -11.61
CA VAL A 13 11.98 -7.19 -11.67
C VAL A 13 11.02 -6.73 -12.79
N LYS A 14 9.96 -7.52 -13.03
CA LYS A 14 8.94 -7.16 -14.02
C LYS A 14 8.37 -5.77 -13.72
N VAL A 15 8.44 -4.89 -14.72
CA VAL A 15 7.88 -3.54 -14.63
C VAL A 15 6.40 -3.59 -14.98
N PRO A 16 5.49 -3.05 -14.15
CA PRO A 16 4.07 -3.04 -14.45
C PRO A 16 3.76 -2.21 -15.72
N ASP A 17 2.87 -2.74 -16.55
CA ASP A 17 2.30 -1.98 -17.68
C ASP A 17 0.82 -1.73 -17.39
N ILE A 18 0.46 -0.46 -17.22
CA ILE A 18 -0.89 -0.04 -16.82
C ILE A 18 -1.97 -0.48 -17.82
N LYS A 19 -1.59 -0.75 -19.07
CA LYS A 19 -2.51 -1.24 -20.10
C LYS A 19 -3.08 -2.63 -19.79
N ASN A 20 -2.40 -3.38 -18.94
CA ASN A 20 -2.82 -4.71 -18.52
C ASN A 20 -3.77 -4.68 -17.32
N TYR A 21 -3.94 -3.52 -16.69
CA TYR A 21 -4.77 -3.35 -15.51
C TYR A 21 -6.21 -3.03 -15.90
N ARG A 22 -7.17 -3.69 -15.26
CA ARG A 22 -8.58 -3.31 -15.36
C ARG A 22 -8.78 -2.00 -14.60
N LYS A 23 -9.30 -1.00 -15.29
CA LYS A 23 -9.54 0.33 -14.70
C LYS A 23 -11.02 0.49 -14.38
N GLU A 24 -11.33 0.91 -13.17
CA GLU A 24 -12.62 1.43 -12.78
C GLU A 24 -12.49 2.90 -12.37
N THR A 25 -13.46 3.72 -12.77
CA THR A 25 -13.49 5.14 -12.42
C THR A 25 -14.59 5.37 -11.41
N CYS A 26 -14.22 5.97 -10.29
CA CYS A 26 -15.11 6.34 -9.19
C CYS A 26 -15.19 7.86 -9.09
N GLY A 27 -16.39 8.40 -8.98
CA GLY A 27 -16.64 9.85 -8.81
C GLY A 27 -17.05 10.20 -7.38
N GLY A 28 -17.08 11.49 -7.09
CA GLY A 28 -17.56 12.00 -5.80
C GLY A 28 -16.54 11.92 -4.66
N TYR A 29 -15.24 11.84 -4.98
CA TYR A 29 -14.20 11.85 -3.96
C TYR A 29 -13.91 13.27 -3.50
N VAL A 30 -14.12 13.49 -2.21
CA VAL A 30 -13.76 14.73 -1.51
C VAL A 30 -12.67 14.35 -0.50
N GLY A 31 -11.42 14.64 -0.79
CA GLY A 31 -10.27 14.22 0.01
C GLY A 31 -10.25 14.79 1.43
N SER A 32 -9.28 14.35 2.22
CA SER A 32 -9.11 14.78 3.62
C SER A 32 -8.96 16.31 3.79
N MET A 33 -8.54 17.02 2.77
CA MET A 33 -8.42 18.48 2.80
C MET A 33 -9.76 19.17 3.09
N TYR A 34 -10.87 18.63 2.57
CA TYR A 34 -12.19 19.13 2.90
C TYR A 34 -12.49 19.01 4.42
N TYR A 35 -12.19 17.86 4.99
CA TYR A 35 -12.44 17.62 6.42
C TYR A 35 -11.62 18.52 7.34
N TYR A 36 -10.43 18.94 6.91
CA TYR A 36 -9.59 19.86 7.68
C TYR A 36 -9.91 21.34 7.44
N SER A 37 -10.30 21.72 6.22
CA SER A 37 -10.52 23.10 5.84
C SER A 37 -11.97 23.54 5.93
N SER A 38 -12.93 22.60 5.79
CA SER A 38 -14.36 22.85 5.57
C SER A 38 -14.60 23.77 4.35
N ASP A 39 -13.72 23.70 3.36
CA ASP A 39 -13.85 24.50 2.14
C ASP A 39 -14.89 23.88 1.19
N GLU A 40 -16.05 24.54 1.11
CA GLU A 40 -17.17 24.08 0.28
C GLU A 40 -16.84 24.00 -1.22
N HIS A 41 -15.79 24.67 -1.70
CA HIS A 41 -15.35 24.51 -3.09
C HIS A 41 -14.92 23.06 -3.36
N LEU A 42 -14.25 22.40 -2.40
CA LEU A 42 -13.85 21.00 -2.52
C LEU A 42 -15.04 20.06 -2.53
N ASN A 43 -16.08 20.37 -1.76
CA ASN A 43 -17.30 19.57 -1.68
C ASN A 43 -18.20 19.75 -2.92
N ASN A 44 -18.22 20.93 -3.48
CA ASN A 44 -19.05 21.26 -4.64
C ASN A 44 -18.45 20.80 -5.99
N ASP A 45 -17.14 20.53 -6.02
CA ASP A 45 -16.43 20.00 -7.19
C ASP A 45 -15.60 18.76 -6.82
N PRO A 46 -16.29 17.65 -6.48
CA PRO A 46 -15.61 16.42 -6.06
C PRO A 46 -14.84 15.78 -7.22
N GLU A 47 -13.69 15.23 -6.90
CA GLU A 47 -12.82 14.60 -7.88
C GLU A 47 -13.33 13.22 -8.32
N THR A 48 -12.92 12.82 -9.51
CA THR A 48 -12.95 11.43 -9.94
C THR A 48 -11.57 10.81 -9.79
N TYR A 49 -11.53 9.56 -9.34
CA TYR A 49 -10.29 8.83 -9.30
C TYR A 49 -10.43 7.45 -9.95
N ALA A 50 -9.32 6.83 -10.28
CA ALA A 50 -9.30 5.52 -10.90
C ALA A 50 -8.68 4.47 -9.99
N VAL A 51 -9.37 3.35 -9.84
CA VAL A 51 -8.82 2.13 -9.24
C VAL A 51 -8.31 1.23 -10.36
N TYR A 52 -7.08 0.78 -10.22
CA TYR A 52 -6.44 -0.14 -11.16
C TYR A 52 -6.28 -1.50 -10.51
N TYR A 53 -7.08 -2.46 -10.99
CA TYR A 53 -7.04 -3.84 -10.52
C TYR A 53 -5.94 -4.61 -11.22
N SER A 54 -5.17 -5.35 -10.45
CA SER A 54 -4.03 -6.12 -10.96
C SER A 54 -4.47 -7.19 -11.96
N PRO A 55 -3.69 -7.47 -13.01
CA PRO A 55 -4.01 -8.51 -13.99
C PRO A 55 -4.16 -9.91 -13.40
N ASN A 56 -3.61 -10.13 -12.22
CA ASN A 56 -3.64 -11.39 -11.48
C ASN A 56 -4.48 -11.32 -10.20
N GLU A 57 -5.46 -10.39 -10.13
CA GLU A 57 -6.25 -10.16 -8.92
C GLU A 57 -6.95 -11.43 -8.39
N ASP A 58 -7.39 -12.30 -9.29
CA ASP A 58 -8.04 -13.59 -9.00
C ASP A 58 -7.10 -14.61 -8.31
N LYS A 59 -5.81 -14.39 -8.35
CA LYS A 59 -4.76 -15.25 -7.78
C LYS A 59 -4.10 -14.69 -6.54
N LEU A 60 -4.50 -13.48 -6.15
CA LEU A 60 -3.97 -12.86 -4.94
C LEU A 60 -4.63 -13.48 -3.71
N LYS A 61 -3.80 -13.73 -2.70
CA LYS A 61 -4.28 -14.08 -1.37
C LYS A 61 -3.74 -13.05 -0.39
N THR A 62 -4.62 -12.26 0.21
CA THR A 62 -4.25 -11.21 1.15
C THR A 62 -4.67 -11.61 2.56
N THR A 63 -3.73 -11.55 3.49
CA THR A 63 -3.97 -11.74 4.91
C THR A 63 -3.62 -10.44 5.62
N TYR A 64 -4.53 -9.94 6.43
CA TYR A 64 -4.34 -8.76 7.27
C TYR A 64 -4.04 -9.20 8.70
N TYR A 65 -3.05 -8.58 9.32
CA TYR A 65 -2.60 -8.87 10.67
C TYR A 65 -2.75 -7.63 11.55
N ASP A 66 -2.79 -7.85 12.86
CA ASP A 66 -2.71 -6.77 13.81
C ASP A 66 -1.34 -6.07 13.78
N ARG A 67 -1.19 -5.00 14.58
CA ARG A 67 0.04 -4.20 14.66
C ARG A 67 1.30 -4.98 15.05
N TYR A 68 1.15 -6.16 15.65
CA TYR A 68 2.24 -7.04 16.10
C TYR A 68 2.56 -8.16 15.11
N TYR A 69 1.92 -8.20 13.96
CA TYR A 69 2.01 -9.31 12.99
C TYR A 69 1.59 -10.66 13.61
N SER A 70 0.54 -10.62 14.42
CA SER A 70 -0.11 -11.81 15.00
C SER A 70 -1.51 -12.01 14.40
N ASN A 71 -2.47 -12.46 14.96
CA ASN A 71 -3.91 -12.55 14.66
C ASN A 71 -4.33 -12.15 13.23
N GLY A 72 -3.94 -12.96 12.23
CA GLY A 72 -4.25 -12.69 10.82
C GLY A 72 -5.64 -13.18 10.41
N TYR A 73 -6.26 -12.47 9.46
CA TYR A 73 -7.47 -12.91 8.78
C TYR A 73 -7.35 -12.67 7.26
N ASP A 74 -7.91 -13.58 6.47
CA ASP A 74 -7.89 -13.47 5.02
C ASP A 74 -8.99 -12.53 4.51
N SER A 75 -8.66 -11.66 3.57
CA SER A 75 -9.59 -10.78 2.89
C SER A 75 -9.05 -10.40 1.50
N ASN A 76 -9.75 -9.52 0.80
CA ASN A 76 -9.32 -9.05 -0.52
C ASN A 76 -8.35 -7.87 -0.42
N LEU A 77 -7.46 -7.73 -1.41
CA LEU A 77 -6.61 -6.56 -1.54
C LEU A 77 -7.43 -5.30 -1.83
N PHE A 78 -8.46 -5.44 -2.67
CA PHE A 78 -9.39 -4.38 -3.03
C PHE A 78 -10.67 -4.58 -2.21
N LEU A 79 -10.94 -3.70 -1.26
CA LEU A 79 -12.01 -3.88 -0.28
C LEU A 79 -13.22 -2.99 -0.52
N CYS A 80 -13.20 -2.11 -1.52
CA CYS A 80 -14.21 -1.09 -1.63
C CYS A 80 -15.11 -1.25 -2.84
N ASP A 81 -16.38 -1.51 -2.56
CA ASP A 81 -17.52 -1.32 -3.45
C ASP A 81 -18.34 -0.09 -3.05
N ASN A 82 -17.87 0.72 -2.11
CA ASN A 82 -18.67 1.76 -1.48
C ASN A 82 -18.03 3.14 -1.66
N ALA A 83 -18.74 4.02 -2.35
CA ALA A 83 -18.36 5.40 -2.61
C ALA A 83 -17.95 6.22 -1.38
N SER A 84 -18.40 5.85 -0.19
CA SER A 84 -18.13 6.60 1.03
C SER A 84 -16.70 6.41 1.59
N TYR A 85 -15.96 5.41 1.12
CA TYR A 85 -14.66 5.05 1.67
C TYR A 85 -13.62 4.78 0.58
N TYR A 86 -13.59 5.59 -0.45
CA TYR A 86 -12.69 5.42 -1.60
C TYR A 86 -11.21 5.26 -1.23
N TYR A 87 -10.78 5.89 -0.16
CA TYR A 87 -9.42 5.76 0.34
C TYR A 87 -9.10 4.32 0.78
N LEU A 88 -10.08 3.59 1.27
CA LEU A 88 -9.95 2.20 1.68
C LEU A 88 -10.04 1.20 0.51
N SER A 89 -10.08 1.68 -0.74
CA SER A 89 -10.10 0.81 -1.93
C SER A 89 -8.91 -0.16 -1.97
N PHE A 90 -7.83 0.19 -1.29
CA PHE A 90 -6.64 -0.65 -1.17
C PHE A 90 -6.32 -0.88 0.30
N LEU A 91 -5.98 -2.12 0.67
CA LEU A 91 -5.47 -2.49 2.00
C LEU A 91 -6.42 -2.26 3.18
N GLY A 92 -7.70 -2.01 2.97
CA GLY A 92 -8.74 -1.93 3.99
C GLY A 92 -8.54 -0.92 5.12
N SER A 93 -7.34 -0.79 5.68
CA SER A 93 -6.99 0.14 6.75
C SER A 93 -5.50 0.45 6.78
N ASP A 94 -5.12 1.59 7.36
CA ASP A 94 -3.73 1.98 7.56
C ASP A 94 -3.08 1.30 8.79
N ASP A 95 -3.85 0.87 9.75
CA ASP A 95 -3.40 0.29 11.01
C ASP A 95 -3.14 -1.23 10.98
N LEU A 96 -3.25 -1.81 9.81
CA LEU A 96 -3.02 -3.24 9.59
C LEU A 96 -1.68 -3.50 8.89
N ILE A 97 -1.04 -4.61 9.28
CA ILE A 97 0.04 -5.17 8.47
C ILE A 97 -0.60 -6.11 7.44
N ALA A 98 -0.33 -5.88 6.15
CA ALA A 98 -0.86 -6.73 5.09
C ALA A 98 0.22 -7.63 4.51
N HIS A 99 -0.13 -8.89 4.25
CA HIS A 99 0.67 -9.84 3.50
C HIS A 99 -0.10 -10.27 2.26
N ILE A 100 0.40 -9.95 1.09
CA ILE A 100 -0.17 -10.31 -0.19
C ILE A 100 0.70 -11.39 -0.83
N LYS A 101 0.16 -12.60 -0.96
CA LYS A 101 0.73 -13.66 -1.79
C LYS A 101 0.25 -13.50 -3.21
N THR A 102 1.20 -13.54 -4.14
CA THR A 102 0.92 -13.41 -5.56
C THR A 102 1.22 -14.71 -6.30
N ASN A 103 1.15 -14.68 -7.61
CA ASN A 103 1.56 -15.79 -8.48
C ASN A 103 2.71 -15.38 -9.42
N ALA A 104 3.55 -14.43 -9.00
CA ALA A 104 4.61 -13.86 -9.84
C ALA A 104 5.75 -14.86 -10.14
N LYS A 105 6.07 -15.76 -9.21
CA LYS A 105 7.11 -16.80 -9.33
C LYS A 105 8.50 -16.23 -9.63
N THR A 106 8.85 -15.16 -8.93
CA THR A 106 10.10 -14.44 -9.11
C THR A 106 11.18 -14.83 -8.09
N GLY A 107 10.79 -15.52 -7.04
CA GLY A 107 11.66 -15.79 -5.89
C GLY A 107 11.95 -14.54 -5.04
N ARG A 108 11.17 -13.46 -5.21
CA ARG A 108 11.42 -12.17 -4.57
C ARG A 108 10.30 -11.82 -3.58
N ASN A 109 10.71 -11.34 -2.41
CA ASN A 109 9.82 -10.87 -1.34
C ASN A 109 10.06 -9.39 -1.09
N LEU A 110 9.02 -8.57 -1.21
CA LEU A 110 9.06 -7.14 -1.00
C LEU A 110 8.47 -6.77 0.37
N VAL A 111 9.21 -5.99 1.15
CA VAL A 111 8.65 -5.27 2.29
C VAL A 111 8.48 -3.80 1.91
N VAL A 112 7.27 -3.28 2.10
CA VAL A 112 6.93 -1.86 1.87
C VAL A 112 6.66 -1.21 3.20
N ILE A 113 7.47 -0.23 3.58
CA ILE A 113 7.22 0.64 4.73
C ILE A 113 6.63 1.93 4.19
N LYS A 114 5.38 2.20 4.56
CA LYS A 114 4.60 3.29 3.97
C LYS A 114 3.86 4.10 5.03
N GLU A 115 3.29 5.17 4.60
CA GLU A 115 2.10 5.80 5.18
C GLU A 115 0.98 5.76 4.13
N SER A 116 -0.13 6.46 4.38
CA SER A 116 -1.34 6.34 3.57
C SER A 116 -1.16 6.54 2.06
N TYR A 117 -0.27 7.41 1.62
CA TYR A 117 -0.01 7.60 0.17
C TYR A 117 0.60 6.36 -0.50
N GLY A 118 1.21 5.46 0.27
CA GLY A 118 1.77 4.22 -0.23
C GLY A 118 0.74 3.18 -0.65
N ASN A 119 -0.51 3.27 -0.17
CA ASN A 119 -1.55 2.27 -0.45
C ASN A 119 -1.77 2.08 -1.95
N GLY A 120 -1.86 3.16 -2.70
CA GLY A 120 -2.07 3.12 -4.15
C GLY A 120 -0.91 2.56 -4.98
N LEU A 121 0.25 2.29 -4.38
CA LEU A 121 1.38 1.66 -5.07
C LEU A 121 1.26 0.13 -5.09
N ILE A 122 0.64 -0.46 -4.09
CA ILE A 122 0.69 -1.90 -3.82
C ILE A 122 0.19 -2.75 -4.98
N PRO A 123 -0.93 -2.43 -5.65
CA PRO A 123 -1.42 -3.21 -6.79
C PRO A 123 -0.39 -3.37 -7.90
N PHE A 124 0.50 -2.40 -8.08
CA PHE A 124 1.49 -2.40 -9.15
C PHE A 124 2.71 -3.28 -8.89
N PHE A 125 2.81 -3.90 -7.72
CA PHE A 125 3.89 -4.83 -7.38
C PHE A 125 3.49 -6.30 -7.50
N THR A 126 2.20 -6.59 -7.67
CA THR A 126 1.66 -7.96 -7.58
C THR A 126 2.12 -8.91 -8.68
N GLU A 127 2.59 -8.39 -9.81
CA GLU A 127 3.21 -9.19 -10.88
C GLU A 127 4.73 -9.30 -10.75
N SER A 128 5.34 -8.61 -9.78
CA SER A 128 6.80 -8.43 -9.68
C SER A 128 7.42 -9.16 -8.49
N PHE A 129 6.63 -9.47 -7.47
CA PHE A 129 7.08 -10.10 -6.23
C PHE A 129 6.15 -11.23 -5.81
N ASP A 130 6.70 -12.30 -5.26
CA ASP A 130 5.92 -13.48 -4.80
C ASP A 130 5.17 -13.21 -3.53
N ASN A 131 5.79 -12.43 -2.63
CA ASN A 131 5.19 -11.95 -1.41
C ASN A 131 5.42 -10.45 -1.28
N ILE A 132 4.37 -9.73 -0.86
CA ILE A 132 4.43 -8.32 -0.57
C ILE A 132 3.92 -8.12 0.86
N TYR A 133 4.78 -7.58 1.72
CA TYR A 133 4.44 -7.24 3.09
C TYR A 133 4.36 -5.73 3.21
N VAL A 134 3.25 -5.22 3.71
CA VAL A 134 2.99 -3.78 3.82
C VAL A 134 2.87 -3.40 5.28
N LEU A 135 3.71 -2.48 5.72
CA LEU A 135 3.76 -1.98 7.09
C LEU A 135 3.49 -0.48 7.11
N ASP A 136 2.47 -0.05 7.84
CA ASP A 136 2.30 1.37 8.11
C ASP A 136 3.14 1.76 9.32
N LEU A 137 4.17 2.58 9.10
CA LEU A 137 5.14 2.95 10.13
C LEU A 137 4.52 3.70 11.32
N ARG A 138 3.32 4.26 11.15
CA ARG A 138 2.62 5.02 12.21
C ARG A 138 1.91 4.10 13.21
N TYR A 139 1.58 2.89 12.80
CA TYR A 139 0.69 2.00 13.54
C TYR A 139 1.30 0.63 13.85
N CYS A 140 2.24 0.14 13.04
CA CYS A 140 2.85 -1.16 13.31
C CYS A 140 3.82 -1.11 14.50
N GLU A 141 3.78 -2.14 15.31
CA GLU A 141 4.63 -2.31 16.50
C GLU A 141 5.58 -3.51 16.30
N VAL A 142 6.20 -3.57 15.14
CA VAL A 142 7.21 -4.57 14.80
C VAL A 142 8.55 -3.91 14.51
N ASN A 143 9.64 -4.52 14.95
CA ASN A 143 10.96 -4.07 14.52
C ASN A 143 11.15 -4.38 13.04
N ALA A 144 11.22 -3.36 12.21
CA ALA A 144 11.26 -3.51 10.75
C ALA A 144 12.47 -4.34 10.28
N ILE A 145 13.63 -4.23 10.94
CA ILE A 145 14.84 -4.97 10.58
C ILE A 145 14.69 -6.45 10.88
N LYS A 146 14.15 -6.77 12.07
CA LYS A 146 13.86 -8.18 12.45
C LYS A 146 12.77 -8.75 11.53
N PHE A 147 11.74 -7.96 11.24
CA PHE A 147 10.66 -8.35 10.34
C PHE A 147 11.16 -8.71 8.95
N CYS A 148 11.98 -7.84 8.33
CA CYS A 148 12.58 -8.14 7.02
C CYS A 148 13.35 -9.47 7.02
N LYS A 149 14.08 -9.76 8.08
CA LYS A 149 14.79 -11.06 8.24
C LYS A 149 13.82 -12.23 8.39
N GLN A 150 12.75 -12.04 9.17
CA GLN A 150 11.74 -13.08 9.43
C GLN A 150 11.00 -13.51 8.17
N VAL A 151 10.76 -12.59 7.25
CA VAL A 151 10.01 -12.83 6.00
C VAL A 151 10.93 -13.07 4.79
N ASP A 152 12.23 -13.22 5.01
CA ASP A 152 13.23 -13.39 3.95
C ASP A 152 13.10 -12.31 2.86
N ALA A 153 12.99 -11.05 3.28
CA ALA A 153 12.85 -9.91 2.37
C ALA A 153 14.07 -9.80 1.45
N THR A 154 13.83 -9.80 0.15
CA THR A 154 14.85 -9.53 -0.87
C THR A 154 14.91 -8.05 -1.22
N ASP A 155 13.83 -7.35 -1.03
CA ASP A 155 13.65 -5.96 -1.38
C ASP A 155 12.94 -5.19 -0.28
N LEU A 156 13.34 -3.93 -0.09
CA LEU A 156 12.74 -3.02 0.88
C LEU A 156 12.45 -1.68 0.19
N LEU A 157 11.21 -1.23 0.28
CA LEU A 157 10.76 0.05 -0.23
C LEU A 157 10.26 0.93 0.91
N PHE A 158 10.82 2.12 1.04
CA PHE A 158 10.24 3.20 1.83
C PHE A 158 9.37 4.07 0.92
N ALA A 159 8.05 3.93 1.02
CA ALA A 159 7.06 4.65 0.24
C ALA A 159 6.39 5.73 1.08
N ASN A 160 7.13 6.78 1.41
CA ASN A 160 6.72 7.82 2.34
C ASN A 160 6.80 9.20 1.68
N CYS A 161 5.87 10.09 2.04
CA CYS A 161 5.89 11.47 1.57
C CYS A 161 6.94 12.32 2.31
N ALA A 162 7.22 13.51 1.77
CA ALA A 162 8.20 14.42 2.36
C ALA A 162 7.87 14.83 3.81
N TYR A 163 6.59 14.98 4.14
CA TYR A 163 6.16 15.30 5.51
C TYR A 163 6.50 14.19 6.51
N THR A 164 6.39 12.93 6.10
CA THR A 164 6.77 11.80 6.94
C THR A 164 8.28 11.68 7.10
N VAL A 165 9.04 12.00 6.06
CA VAL A 165 10.52 11.85 6.09
C VAL A 165 11.19 13.01 6.82
N ALA A 166 10.70 14.24 6.68
CA ALA A 166 11.36 15.46 7.16
C ALA A 166 10.45 16.37 8.00
N GLY A 167 9.21 15.98 8.24
CA GLY A 167 8.22 16.72 9.02
C GLY A 167 7.86 16.04 10.33
N GLY A 168 6.65 16.30 10.83
CA GLY A 168 6.18 15.87 12.15
C GLY A 168 6.11 14.36 12.40
N ASN A 169 6.19 13.53 11.35
CA ASN A 169 6.14 12.07 11.45
C ASN A 169 7.52 11.39 11.36
N CYS A 170 8.62 12.13 11.28
CA CYS A 170 9.95 11.54 11.08
C CYS A 170 10.41 10.62 12.25
N ASP A 171 9.90 10.84 13.46
CA ASP A 171 10.23 10.03 14.63
C ASP A 171 9.77 8.58 14.52
N TYR A 172 8.75 8.28 13.69
CA TYR A 172 8.30 6.91 13.47
C TYR A 172 9.38 5.99 12.89
N PHE A 173 10.32 6.52 12.11
CA PHE A 173 11.44 5.73 11.60
C PHE A 173 12.36 5.23 12.73
N SER A 174 12.58 6.06 13.75
CA SER A 174 13.34 5.64 14.93
C SER A 174 12.55 4.62 15.75
N TYR A 175 11.24 4.79 15.85
CA TYR A 175 10.37 3.91 16.59
C TYR A 175 10.41 2.49 16.02
N ILE A 176 10.09 2.28 14.74
CA ILE A 176 10.07 0.95 14.12
C ILE A 176 11.43 0.25 14.05
N ARG A 177 12.52 0.97 14.31
CA ARG A 177 13.86 0.39 14.44
C ARG A 177 14.14 -0.11 15.85
N ASN A 178 13.54 0.48 16.85
CA ASN A 178 13.89 0.29 18.26
C ASN A 178 12.91 -0.59 19.04
N ILE A 179 11.81 -1.04 18.43
CA ILE A 179 10.85 -1.99 19.05
C ILE A 179 11.47 -3.36 19.29
#